data_db009a211d2e74362ddf7e6e63ae518a
#
_entry.id   db009a211d2e74362ddf7e6e63ae518a
#
_cell.length_a   1.000
_cell.length_b   1.000
_cell.length_c   1.000
_cell.angle_alpha   90.00
_cell.angle_beta   90.00
_cell.angle_gamma   90.00
#
_symmetry.space_group_name_H-M   'P 1'
#
loop_
_entity.id
_entity.type
_entity.pdbx_description
1 polymer ?
#
loop_
_entity_poly.entity_id
_entity_poly.type
_entity_poly.pdbx_seq_one_letter_code
_entity_poly.pdbx_strand_id
1 'polypeptide(L)'
;MTDEELERTLAAAFDAQARAAVGDSARPPEPRFARMPARRARRAGRVLAPLLAAAAVVAVVVGLANFDPTTNGHDAAARPTSPGPHSTPSSATGRAVAPGKAVRIKLLNPDGAEYGVGMPVIAYFSRKITSGRELQRATTATVNGKPIPGAWYFEYSSYFKGYPIEGHWRPQTYWPAHASVQVDISAAGLSAGRGLAFADSVTSDFTTGPRNISMVDDMKHRMTVTTDGHIYGTFPVSLGGKATPTMRGIKVIMEKGQSICMSGPGYDECGVRYTQRLTYAGEYLHSAPWNVSNIVHGVDSSNGCTNLLPADARRLYRLLRVGDVVEYPNTSGPAMQAGAGYGDWDVPWSTWRAGGLVPTR
;
A
#
# COMPACT_ATOMS: atom_id res chain seq x y z
N MET A 1 -18.58 -23.42 26.84
CA MET A 1 -17.40 -22.92 26.11
C MET A 1 -17.01 -21.62 26.79
N THR A 2 -15.88 -21.58 27.41
CA THR A 2 -15.37 -20.39 28.10
C THR A 2 -14.77 -19.43 27.06
N ASP A 3 -14.65 -18.13 27.40
CA ASP A 3 -14.04 -17.14 26.50
C ASP A 3 -12.63 -17.55 26.07
N GLU A 4 -11.88 -18.24 26.95
CA GLU A 4 -10.54 -18.76 26.67
C GLU A 4 -10.55 -19.93 25.68
N GLU A 5 -11.59 -20.79 25.69
CA GLU A 5 -11.78 -21.84 24.69
C GLU A 5 -12.19 -21.28 23.32
N LEU A 6 -12.99 -20.21 23.32
CA LEU A 6 -13.37 -19.50 22.10
C LEU A 6 -12.17 -18.80 21.46
N GLU A 7 -11.33 -18.14 22.25
CA GLU A 7 -10.12 -17.50 21.76
C GLU A 7 -9.10 -18.53 21.20
N ARG A 8 -8.93 -19.68 21.88
CA ARG A 8 -8.07 -20.76 21.36
C ARG A 8 -8.61 -21.36 20.06
N THR A 9 -9.93 -21.52 19.97
CA THR A 9 -10.59 -22.08 18.77
C THR A 9 -10.47 -21.10 17.60
N LEU A 10 -10.65 -19.80 17.85
CA LEU A 10 -10.48 -18.75 16.85
C LEU A 10 -9.01 -18.62 16.41
N ALA A 11 -8.07 -18.64 17.35
CA ALA A 11 -6.64 -18.61 17.04
C ALA A 11 -6.21 -19.83 16.20
N ALA A 12 -6.71 -21.02 16.54
CA ALA A 12 -6.45 -22.24 15.76
C ALA A 12 -7.08 -22.20 14.35
N ALA A 13 -8.30 -21.63 14.23
CA ALA A 13 -8.96 -21.44 12.94
C ALA A 13 -8.22 -20.43 12.06
N PHE A 14 -7.75 -19.32 12.63
CA PHE A 14 -6.93 -18.32 11.93
C PHE A 14 -5.58 -18.90 11.49
N ASP A 15 -4.93 -19.70 12.36
CA ASP A 15 -3.67 -20.40 12.04
C ASP A 15 -3.84 -21.48 10.96
N ALA A 16 -4.97 -22.19 10.96
CA ALA A 16 -5.31 -23.17 9.93
C ALA A 16 -5.62 -22.48 8.60
N GLN A 17 -6.33 -21.36 8.62
CA GLN A 17 -6.67 -20.58 7.44
C GLN A 17 -5.45 -19.87 6.86
N ALA A 18 -4.54 -19.35 7.71
CA ALA A 18 -3.25 -18.82 7.28
C ALA A 18 -2.36 -19.88 6.66
N ARG A 19 -2.37 -21.11 7.20
CA ARG A 19 -1.64 -22.28 6.61
C ARG A 19 -2.28 -22.77 5.32
N ALA A 20 -3.58 -22.75 5.19
CA ALA A 20 -4.30 -23.10 3.95
C ALA A 20 -4.07 -22.07 2.84
N ALA A 21 -3.97 -20.78 3.19
CA ALA A 21 -3.61 -19.70 2.25
C ALA A 21 -2.13 -19.78 1.82
N VAL A 22 -1.25 -20.38 2.61
CA VAL A 22 0.17 -20.62 2.32
C VAL A 22 0.41 -22.00 1.70
N GLY A 23 -0.59 -22.88 1.74
CA GLY A 23 -0.55 -24.23 1.17
C GLY A 23 -0.54 -24.19 -0.36
N ASP A 24 0.57 -24.58 -0.94
CA ASP A 24 0.87 -25.09 -2.29
C ASP A 24 0.58 -24.22 -3.52
N SER A 25 -0.07 -23.07 -3.41
CA SER A 25 -0.32 -22.16 -4.54
C SER A 25 0.08 -20.71 -4.30
N ALA A 26 0.66 -20.37 -3.18
CA ALA A 26 0.98 -18.99 -2.81
C ALA A 26 2.45 -18.60 -3.02
N ARG A 27 3.17 -19.29 -3.89
CA ARG A 27 4.37 -18.75 -4.51
C ARG A 27 3.94 -18.18 -5.85
N PRO A 28 3.93 -16.85 -6.07
CA PRO A 28 3.79 -16.34 -7.42
C PRO A 28 4.86 -17.01 -8.27
N PRO A 29 4.55 -17.56 -9.44
CA PRO A 29 5.54 -18.18 -10.30
C PRO A 29 6.61 -17.13 -10.57
N GLU A 30 7.87 -17.46 -10.29
CA GLU A 30 9.00 -16.66 -10.81
C GLU A 30 8.76 -16.55 -12.32
N PRO A 31 8.97 -15.36 -12.93
CA PRO A 31 8.81 -15.19 -14.35
C PRO A 31 9.82 -16.13 -15.03
N ARG A 32 9.37 -17.31 -15.44
CA ARG A 32 10.11 -18.21 -16.31
C ARG A 32 10.07 -17.58 -17.68
N PHE A 33 11.14 -16.91 -18.06
CA PHE A 33 11.40 -16.59 -19.46
C PHE A 33 11.44 -17.91 -20.22
N ALA A 34 10.33 -18.30 -20.84
CA ALA A 34 10.27 -19.45 -21.71
C ALA A 34 11.17 -19.16 -22.90
N ARG A 35 12.27 -19.93 -23.03
CA ARG A 35 13.09 -19.95 -24.25
C ARG A 35 12.17 -20.40 -25.39
N MET A 36 11.82 -19.47 -26.28
CA MET A 36 11.15 -19.81 -27.52
C MET A 36 12.01 -20.76 -28.35
N PRO A 37 11.46 -21.84 -28.92
CA PRO A 37 12.20 -22.67 -29.86
C PRO A 37 12.48 -21.86 -31.13
N ALA A 38 13.75 -21.84 -31.55
CA ALA A 38 14.20 -21.16 -32.74
C ALA A 38 13.47 -21.71 -33.98
N ARG A 39 12.56 -20.94 -34.58
CA ARG A 39 12.02 -21.20 -35.89
C ARG A 39 13.10 -20.86 -36.93
N ARG A 40 13.51 -21.86 -37.73
CA ARG A 40 14.40 -21.69 -38.87
C ARG A 40 13.86 -20.64 -39.80
N ALA A 41 14.59 -19.52 -39.88
CA ALA A 41 14.31 -18.45 -40.85
C ALA A 41 14.77 -18.89 -42.25
N ARG A 42 13.84 -18.82 -43.20
CA ARG A 42 14.17 -18.81 -44.62
C ARG A 42 14.63 -17.39 -45.00
N ARG A 43 15.79 -17.35 -45.68
CA ARG A 43 16.45 -16.13 -46.15
C ARG A 43 15.58 -15.36 -47.14
N ALA A 44 15.37 -14.07 -46.95
CA ALA A 44 15.20 -13.07 -47.99
C ALA A 44 15.45 -11.66 -47.43
N GLY A 45 16.33 -10.90 -48.08
CA GLY A 45 16.24 -9.46 -48.26
C GLY A 45 16.73 -8.55 -47.12
N ARG A 46 17.91 -7.97 -47.34
CA ARG A 46 18.48 -6.84 -46.61
C ARG A 46 17.61 -5.59 -46.72
N VAL A 47 17.21 -4.95 -45.62
CA VAL A 47 17.07 -3.50 -45.48
C VAL A 47 17.56 -3.12 -44.08
N LEU A 48 18.49 -2.21 -44.02
CA LEU A 48 19.04 -1.60 -42.80
C LEU A 48 18.04 -0.57 -42.24
N ALA A 49 17.74 -0.63 -40.97
CA ALA A 49 17.32 0.51 -40.14
C ALA A 49 17.63 0.23 -38.68
N PRO A 50 17.91 1.26 -37.85
CA PRO A 50 18.76 1.11 -36.67
C PRO A 50 18.03 0.72 -35.39
N LEU A 51 18.74 0.00 -34.53
CA LEU A 51 18.46 -0.30 -33.14
C LEU A 51 18.24 0.98 -32.32
N LEU A 52 17.12 1.07 -31.62
CA LEU A 52 17.03 1.80 -30.37
C LEU A 52 16.25 0.97 -29.34
N ALA A 53 16.91 0.80 -28.24
CA ALA A 53 16.68 -0.10 -27.13
C ALA A 53 15.33 0.04 -26.45
N ALA A 54 14.75 -1.12 -26.13
CA ALA A 54 13.75 -1.25 -25.08
C ALA A 54 14.45 -1.66 -23.78
N ALA A 55 14.64 -0.71 -22.89
CA ALA A 55 15.01 -0.94 -21.49
C ALA A 55 14.48 0.22 -20.66
N ALA A 56 13.26 0.11 -20.16
CA ALA A 56 12.76 1.01 -19.12
C ALA A 56 11.45 0.49 -18.51
N VAL A 57 11.50 -0.43 -17.58
CA VAL A 57 10.50 -0.55 -16.52
C VAL A 57 11.17 -1.17 -15.28
N VAL A 58 12.02 -0.44 -14.61
CA VAL A 58 12.36 -0.58 -13.16
C VAL A 58 13.13 0.69 -12.73
N ALA A 59 12.53 1.84 -12.78
CA ALA A 59 13.18 3.03 -12.23
C ALA A 59 12.17 4.15 -11.90
N VAL A 60 11.38 3.99 -10.86
CA VAL A 60 10.70 5.13 -10.22
C VAL A 60 10.79 5.07 -8.69
N VAL A 61 11.75 4.36 -8.11
CA VAL A 61 11.98 4.40 -6.64
C VAL A 61 13.45 4.67 -6.28
N VAL A 62 14.30 5.11 -7.21
CA VAL A 62 15.70 5.50 -6.87
C VAL A 62 16.01 6.80 -7.58
N GLY A 63 15.56 7.91 -7.06
CA GLY A 63 15.82 9.22 -7.64
C GLY A 63 15.73 10.38 -6.67
N LEU A 64 16.21 10.23 -5.43
CA LEU A 64 16.46 11.35 -4.52
C LEU A 64 17.73 11.09 -3.70
N ALA A 65 18.85 11.03 -4.35
CA ALA A 65 20.14 11.23 -3.70
C ALA A 65 21.10 11.76 -4.75
N ASN A 66 21.39 13.03 -4.66
CA ASN A 66 22.49 13.84 -5.18
C ASN A 66 21.99 15.08 -5.91
N PHE A 67 21.69 16.12 -5.13
CA PHE A 67 21.79 17.50 -5.59
C PHE A 67 22.76 18.21 -4.67
N ASP A 68 23.93 18.50 -5.19
CA ASP A 68 24.96 19.34 -4.60
C ASP A 68 24.74 20.76 -5.15
N PRO A 69 24.49 21.79 -4.32
CA PRO A 69 24.40 23.16 -4.81
C PRO A 69 25.71 23.89 -4.52
N THR A 70 26.57 24.01 -5.51
CA THR A 70 27.64 25.03 -5.45
C THR A 70 27.27 26.24 -6.31
N THR A 71 27.39 27.37 -5.63
CA THR A 71 27.77 28.73 -6.06
C THR A 71 26.73 29.66 -6.71
N ASN A 72 26.43 30.76 -6.09
CA ASN A 72 26.95 32.15 -6.06
C ASN A 72 25.87 33.06 -5.49
N GLY A 73 26.07 33.73 -4.51
CA GLY A 73 26.68 34.91 -3.99
C GLY A 73 25.99 36.21 -4.39
N HIS A 74 25.42 36.93 -3.43
CA HIS A 74 25.66 38.38 -3.26
C HIS A 74 25.04 38.92 -1.97
N ASP A 75 25.82 39.78 -1.33
CA ASP A 75 25.71 40.41 -0.03
C ASP A 75 24.44 41.23 0.23
N ALA A 76 24.02 41.28 1.50
CA ALA A 76 23.81 42.56 2.23
C ALA A 76 23.59 42.31 3.74
N ALA A 77 24.30 43.05 4.53
CA ALA A 77 24.45 42.96 5.97
C ALA A 77 23.24 43.48 6.78
N ALA A 78 23.02 42.86 7.95
CA ALA A 78 22.66 43.53 9.20
C ALA A 78 22.84 42.58 10.39
N ARG A 79 23.56 42.98 11.40
CA ARG A 79 23.89 42.39 12.70
C ARG A 79 23.14 43.16 13.81
N PRO A 80 23.20 42.74 15.10
CA PRO A 80 22.95 41.44 15.74
C PRO A 80 21.99 41.55 16.94
N THR A 81 21.41 40.46 17.41
CA THR A 81 20.97 40.30 18.82
C THR A 81 21.34 38.90 19.33
N SER A 82 21.85 38.87 20.56
CA SER A 82 22.49 37.78 21.27
C SER A 82 21.65 36.55 21.53
N PRO A 83 22.27 35.37 21.67
CA PRO A 83 21.58 34.09 21.84
C PRO A 83 21.31 33.81 23.33
N GLY A 84 20.06 33.33 23.59
CA GLY A 84 19.72 32.63 24.81
C GLY A 84 20.25 31.16 24.77
N PRO A 85 20.39 30.49 25.90
CA PRO A 85 21.07 29.20 25.96
C PRO A 85 20.29 28.10 25.23
N HIS A 86 20.94 27.53 24.23
CA HIS A 86 20.47 26.32 23.54
C HIS A 86 20.54 25.13 24.48
N SER A 87 19.40 24.58 24.81
CA SER A 87 19.30 23.27 25.42
C SER A 87 19.75 22.24 24.39
N THR A 88 20.91 21.67 24.57
CA THR A 88 21.41 20.51 23.83
C THR A 88 20.41 19.37 23.98
N PRO A 89 19.96 18.71 22.89
CA PRO A 89 19.17 17.50 23.00
C PRO A 89 20.06 16.43 23.66
N SER A 90 19.58 15.91 24.77
CA SER A 90 20.17 14.78 25.49
C SER A 90 20.18 13.58 24.55
N SER A 91 21.35 13.21 24.04
CA SER A 91 21.57 11.97 23.33
C SER A 91 21.30 10.81 24.30
N ALA A 92 20.09 10.26 24.24
CA ALA A 92 19.83 8.98 24.89
C ALA A 92 20.81 7.97 24.27
N THR A 93 21.80 7.54 25.03
CA THR A 93 22.75 6.50 24.68
C THR A 93 22.00 5.17 24.54
N GLY A 94 21.40 4.96 23.37
CA GLY A 94 20.81 3.68 22.98
C GLY A 94 21.92 2.63 22.98
N ARG A 95 21.75 1.59 23.77
CA ARG A 95 22.65 0.44 23.82
C ARG A 95 22.78 -0.14 22.41
N ALA A 96 23.97 -0.10 21.84
CA ALA A 96 24.24 -0.60 20.50
C ALA A 96 23.77 -2.07 20.37
N VAL A 97 22.92 -2.35 19.40
CA VAL A 97 22.39 -3.69 19.14
C VAL A 97 23.42 -4.48 18.34
N ALA A 98 23.73 -5.71 18.78
CA ALA A 98 24.63 -6.59 18.01
C ALA A 98 24.08 -6.82 16.58
N PRO A 99 24.92 -6.70 15.53
CA PRO A 99 24.46 -6.75 14.13
C PRO A 99 23.61 -7.98 13.78
N GLY A 100 23.90 -9.14 14.36
CA GLY A 100 23.15 -10.38 14.15
C GLY A 100 21.76 -10.43 14.78
N LYS A 101 21.43 -9.46 15.66
CA LYS A 101 20.14 -9.34 16.37
C LYS A 101 19.36 -8.09 16.00
N ALA A 102 19.90 -7.26 15.14
CA ALA A 102 19.33 -5.99 14.75
C ALA A 102 18.18 -6.19 13.73
N VAL A 103 17.04 -5.56 14.00
CA VAL A 103 15.88 -5.46 13.09
C VAL A 103 15.86 -4.05 12.52
N ARG A 104 16.05 -3.92 11.20
CA ARG A 104 15.92 -2.63 10.51
C ARG A 104 14.47 -2.38 10.14
N ILE A 105 14.06 -1.12 10.23
CA ILE A 105 12.75 -0.63 9.85
C ILE A 105 12.88 0.18 8.55
N LYS A 106 12.05 -0.15 7.55
CA LYS A 106 11.94 0.61 6.31
C LYS A 106 10.49 1.08 6.18
N LEU A 107 10.27 2.38 6.10
CA LEU A 107 8.95 2.94 5.84
C LEU A 107 8.63 2.96 4.34
N LEU A 108 7.36 2.76 4.02
CA LEU A 108 6.83 2.97 2.66
C LEU A 108 6.46 4.44 2.43
N ASN A 109 6.01 5.13 3.49
CA ASN A 109 5.50 6.49 3.41
C ASN A 109 6.67 7.51 3.44
N PRO A 110 7.10 8.09 2.31
CA PRO A 110 8.13 9.13 2.31
C PRO A 110 7.60 10.43 2.93
N ASP A 111 8.50 11.19 3.54
CA ASP A 111 8.19 12.50 4.08
C ASP A 111 7.75 13.49 3.01
N GLY A 112 6.82 14.38 3.36
CA GLY A 112 6.29 15.41 2.47
C GLY A 112 5.27 14.92 1.44
N ALA A 113 4.90 13.64 1.44
CA ALA A 113 3.88 13.11 0.53
C ALA A 113 2.47 13.56 0.93
N GLU A 114 1.56 13.59 -0.05
CA GLU A 114 0.12 13.75 0.20
C GLU A 114 -0.60 12.44 -0.11
N TYR A 115 -1.37 11.95 0.86
CA TYR A 115 -2.14 10.71 0.74
C TYR A 115 -3.64 10.92 0.88
N GLY A 116 -4.43 9.92 0.46
CA GLY A 116 -5.83 9.79 0.82
C GLY A 116 -6.01 9.41 2.30
N VAL A 117 -7.20 9.66 2.81
CA VAL A 117 -7.52 9.48 4.25
C VAL A 117 -7.45 8.04 4.75
N GLY A 118 -7.42 7.04 3.87
CA GLY A 118 -7.32 5.62 4.21
C GLY A 118 -5.89 5.09 4.27
N MET A 119 -4.85 5.90 4.00
CA MET A 119 -3.46 5.44 3.96
C MET A 119 -2.94 5.07 5.34
N PRO A 120 -2.50 3.83 5.61
CA PRO A 120 -1.78 3.52 6.83
C PRO A 120 -0.32 3.98 6.75
N VAL A 121 0.35 4.10 7.89
CA VAL A 121 1.82 4.11 7.92
C VAL A 121 2.30 2.67 7.81
N ILE A 122 3.06 2.35 6.78
CA ILE A 122 3.52 0.99 6.48
C ILE A 122 5.01 0.88 6.75
N ALA A 123 5.38 -0.06 7.63
CA ALA A 123 6.74 -0.37 7.99
C ALA A 123 7.09 -1.81 7.63
N TYR A 124 8.25 -2.01 7.02
CA TYR A 124 8.82 -3.32 6.70
C TYR A 124 9.95 -3.64 7.66
N PHE A 125 9.96 -4.87 8.19
CA PHE A 125 10.93 -5.33 9.18
C PHE A 125 11.88 -6.36 8.56
N SER A 126 13.19 -6.11 8.65
CA SER A 126 14.23 -6.95 8.02
C SER A 126 14.36 -8.36 8.63
N ARG A 127 13.60 -8.67 9.68
CA ARG A 127 13.56 -9.97 10.35
C ARG A 127 12.16 -10.30 10.83
N LYS A 128 11.90 -11.58 11.10
CA LYS A 128 10.66 -12.04 11.75
C LYS A 128 10.66 -11.60 13.20
N ILE A 129 10.03 -10.49 13.51
CA ILE A 129 9.78 -10.01 14.88
C ILE A 129 8.71 -10.89 15.53
N THR A 130 8.76 -11.05 16.85
CA THR A 130 7.82 -11.90 17.60
C THR A 130 7.10 -11.16 18.71
N SER A 131 7.38 -9.87 18.88
CA SER A 131 6.69 -8.97 19.81
C SER A 131 6.66 -7.57 19.22
N GLY A 132 5.48 -7.00 19.07
CA GLY A 132 5.23 -5.62 18.67
C GLY A 132 4.95 -4.70 19.88
N ARG A 133 4.97 -5.22 21.10
CA ARG A 133 4.58 -4.50 22.33
C ARG A 133 5.38 -3.21 22.54
N GLU A 134 6.70 -3.30 22.44
CA GLU A 134 7.57 -2.14 22.64
C GLU A 134 7.41 -1.15 21.47
N LEU A 135 7.31 -1.64 20.24
CA LEU A 135 7.06 -0.80 19.07
C LEU A 135 5.72 -0.04 19.19
N GLN A 136 4.66 -0.72 19.64
CA GLN A 136 3.35 -0.08 19.86
C GLN A 136 3.44 1.06 20.90
N ARG A 137 4.19 0.87 21.99
CA ARG A 137 4.37 1.89 23.02
C ARG A 137 5.25 3.06 22.55
N ALA A 138 6.23 2.77 21.71
CA ALA A 138 7.19 3.72 21.17
C ALA A 138 6.69 4.47 19.93
N THR A 139 5.49 4.15 19.45
CA THR A 139 4.87 4.83 18.29
C THR A 139 3.87 5.87 18.79
N THR A 140 4.10 7.12 18.42
CA THR A 140 3.19 8.23 18.66
C THR A 140 2.79 8.87 17.34
N ALA A 141 1.59 9.44 17.27
CA ALA A 141 1.13 10.17 16.12
C ALA A 141 0.42 11.46 16.52
N THR A 142 0.58 12.48 15.70
CA THR A 142 -0.17 13.74 15.82
C THR A 142 -0.86 14.08 14.51
N VAL A 143 -1.99 14.74 14.63
CA VAL A 143 -2.73 15.34 13.50
C VAL A 143 -2.87 16.82 13.81
N ASN A 144 -2.33 17.67 12.95
CA ASN A 144 -2.27 19.13 13.18
C ASN A 144 -1.70 19.47 14.57
N GLY A 145 -0.64 18.74 14.99
CA GLY A 145 0.01 18.90 16.29
C GLY A 145 -0.74 18.32 17.49
N LYS A 146 -1.92 17.70 17.31
CA LYS A 146 -2.69 17.07 18.40
C LYS A 146 -2.51 15.55 18.39
N PRO A 147 -2.22 14.92 19.54
CA PRO A 147 -2.05 13.48 19.63
C PRO A 147 -3.32 12.73 19.18
N ILE A 148 -3.11 11.64 18.43
CA ILE A 148 -4.16 10.73 17.99
C ILE A 148 -3.78 9.29 18.36
N PRO A 149 -4.72 8.48 18.89
CA PRO A 149 -4.45 7.09 19.18
C PRO A 149 -4.48 6.25 17.90
N GLY A 150 -3.60 5.24 17.85
CA GLY A 150 -3.57 4.25 16.78
C GLY A 150 -2.92 2.95 17.22
N ALA A 151 -2.90 1.98 16.33
CA ALA A 151 -2.32 0.69 16.63
C ALA A 151 -1.66 0.06 15.41
N TRP A 152 -0.67 -0.80 15.66
CA TRP A 152 -0.02 -1.67 14.69
C TRP A 152 -0.83 -2.95 14.49
N TYR A 153 -0.86 -3.39 13.22
CA TYR A 153 -1.25 -4.72 12.81
C TYR A 153 -0.16 -5.28 11.89
N PHE A 154 0.25 -6.52 12.10
CA PHE A 154 1.41 -7.12 11.42
C PHE A 154 0.99 -8.30 10.57
N GLU A 155 1.63 -8.42 9.42
CA GLU A 155 1.36 -9.42 8.39
C GLU A 155 2.66 -9.95 7.78
N TYR A 156 2.56 -11.02 6.99
CA TYR A 156 3.66 -11.42 6.13
C TYR A 156 3.82 -10.41 5.00
N SER A 157 5.06 -9.93 4.83
CA SER A 157 5.35 -9.03 3.72
C SER A 157 5.47 -9.82 2.41
N SER A 158 4.69 -9.42 1.42
CA SER A 158 4.74 -9.96 0.07
C SER A 158 5.44 -9.04 -0.93
N TYR A 159 5.72 -7.80 -0.55
CA TYR A 159 6.16 -6.75 -1.47
C TYR A 159 7.69 -6.60 -1.56
N PHE A 160 8.41 -6.60 -0.42
CA PHE A 160 9.86 -6.39 -0.42
C PHE A 160 10.63 -7.67 -0.06
N LYS A 161 11.48 -8.13 -1.00
CA LYS A 161 12.42 -9.23 -0.75
C LYS A 161 13.37 -8.84 0.41
N GLY A 162 13.54 -9.75 1.37
CA GLY A 162 14.39 -9.51 2.54
C GLY A 162 13.71 -8.84 3.74
N TYR A 163 12.41 -8.53 3.61
CA TYR A 163 11.59 -8.01 4.71
C TYR A 163 10.40 -8.96 4.93
N PRO A 164 10.52 -9.96 5.82
CA PRO A 164 9.53 -11.02 5.97
C PRO A 164 8.22 -10.60 6.65
N ILE A 165 8.23 -9.46 7.35
CA ILE A 165 7.06 -8.91 8.07
C ILE A 165 6.85 -7.48 7.60
N GLU A 166 5.62 -7.11 7.36
CA GLU A 166 5.16 -5.73 7.28
C GLU A 166 4.19 -5.43 8.42
N GLY A 167 4.13 -4.18 8.83
CA GLY A 167 3.21 -3.69 9.84
C GLY A 167 2.54 -2.43 9.33
N HIS A 168 1.24 -2.36 9.55
CA HIS A 168 0.42 -1.19 9.22
C HIS A 168 0.01 -0.51 10.52
N TRP A 169 0.33 0.76 10.67
CA TRP A 169 -0.16 1.58 11.78
C TRP A 169 -1.24 2.54 11.28
N ARG A 170 -2.36 2.57 11.94
CA ARG A 170 -3.45 3.49 11.63
C ARG A 170 -4.28 3.84 12.86
N PRO A 171 -5.02 4.95 12.84
CA PRO A 171 -6.07 5.21 13.81
C PRO A 171 -7.27 4.28 13.59
N GLN A 172 -8.22 4.31 14.52
CA GLN A 172 -9.43 3.49 14.43
C GLN A 172 -10.32 3.87 13.24
N THR A 173 -10.38 5.15 12.90
CA THR A 173 -11.12 5.70 11.77
C THR A 173 -10.14 6.27 10.75
N TYR A 174 -10.60 6.59 9.55
CA TYR A 174 -9.78 7.27 8.56
C TYR A 174 -9.16 8.55 9.14
N TRP A 175 -8.00 8.93 8.61
CA TRP A 175 -7.39 10.21 8.94
C TRP A 175 -8.36 11.36 8.64
N PRO A 176 -8.32 12.48 9.38
CA PRO A 176 -8.99 13.71 8.98
C PRO A 176 -8.49 14.16 7.60
N ALA A 177 -9.38 14.74 6.80
CA ALA A 177 -8.98 15.38 5.55
C ALA A 177 -8.20 16.68 5.78
N HIS A 178 -7.40 17.08 4.79
CA HIS A 178 -6.65 18.35 4.79
C HIS A 178 -5.78 18.55 6.04
N ALA A 179 -5.18 17.49 6.54
CA ALA A 179 -4.46 17.50 7.79
C ALA A 179 -2.96 17.21 7.61
N SER A 180 -2.15 17.79 8.49
CA SER A 180 -0.75 17.41 8.65
C SER A 180 -0.66 16.27 9.65
N VAL A 181 -0.02 15.17 9.26
CA VAL A 181 0.17 13.98 10.07
C VAL A 181 1.65 13.76 10.31
N GLN A 182 2.01 13.56 11.57
CA GLN A 182 3.35 13.19 11.98
C GLN A 182 3.28 11.89 12.79
N VAL A 183 4.10 10.91 12.44
CA VAL A 183 4.24 9.64 13.16
C VAL A 183 5.68 9.45 13.54
N ASP A 184 5.95 9.33 14.84
CA ASP A 184 7.26 9.03 15.41
C ASP A 184 7.29 7.59 15.91
N ILE A 185 8.33 6.85 15.51
CA ILE A 185 8.57 5.47 15.90
C ILE A 185 9.94 5.40 16.59
N SER A 186 9.97 5.74 17.86
CA SER A 186 11.19 5.81 18.69
C SER A 186 11.62 4.41 19.18
N ALA A 187 11.92 3.50 18.23
CA ALA A 187 12.10 2.08 18.48
C ALA A 187 13.54 1.63 18.71
N ALA A 188 14.55 2.43 18.39
CA ALA A 188 15.97 2.05 18.47
C ALA A 188 16.35 1.45 19.83
N GLY A 189 16.94 0.25 19.82
CA GLY A 189 17.35 -0.49 21.03
C GLY A 189 16.22 -1.22 21.76
N LEU A 190 14.95 -1.00 21.42
CA LEU A 190 13.82 -1.69 22.03
C LEU A 190 13.70 -3.13 21.53
N SER A 191 13.12 -4.00 22.38
CA SER A 191 12.97 -5.42 22.06
C SER A 191 11.96 -5.65 20.94
N ALA A 192 12.34 -6.48 19.97
CA ALA A 192 11.47 -7.03 18.92
C ALA A 192 11.11 -8.52 19.17
N GLY A 193 11.39 -9.02 20.39
CA GLY A 193 11.17 -10.40 20.83
C GLY A 193 12.32 -11.35 20.45
N ARG A 194 12.40 -12.49 21.15
CA ARG A 194 13.41 -13.56 20.95
C ARG A 194 14.85 -13.08 20.83
N GLY A 195 15.23 -12.09 21.66
CA GLY A 195 16.58 -11.53 21.67
C GLY A 195 16.91 -10.65 20.47
N LEU A 196 15.92 -10.30 19.64
CA LEU A 196 16.00 -9.27 18.60
C LEU A 196 15.76 -7.90 19.21
N ALA A 197 16.35 -6.86 18.62
CA ALA A 197 16.08 -5.47 18.96
C ALA A 197 16.00 -4.61 17.69
N PHE A 198 15.18 -3.56 17.73
CA PHE A 198 15.10 -2.61 16.61
C PHE A 198 16.41 -1.81 16.53
N ALA A 199 16.93 -1.66 15.32
CA ALA A 199 18.14 -0.91 15.06
C ALA A 199 17.90 0.59 14.94
N ASP A 200 16.70 0.95 14.47
CA ASP A 200 16.39 2.28 14.00
C ASP A 200 15.19 2.88 14.75
N SER A 201 15.20 4.19 14.92
CA SER A 201 14.02 5.02 15.11
C SER A 201 13.72 5.72 13.78
N VAL A 202 12.46 5.82 13.41
CA VAL A 202 12.05 6.39 12.12
C VAL A 202 10.82 7.28 12.30
N THR A 203 10.67 8.27 11.42
CA THR A 203 9.53 9.19 11.38
C THR A 203 8.85 9.11 10.03
N SER A 204 7.59 9.51 9.96
CA SER A 204 6.84 9.71 8.72
C SER A 204 5.98 10.96 8.86
N ASP A 205 6.28 11.97 8.06
CA ASP A 205 5.58 13.23 8.01
C ASP A 205 4.88 13.37 6.65
N PHE A 206 3.56 13.42 6.65
CA PHE A 206 2.77 13.54 5.42
C PHE A 206 1.52 14.41 5.62
N THR A 207 0.87 14.73 4.53
CA THR A 207 -0.43 15.40 4.56
C THR A 207 -1.52 14.50 4.03
N THR A 208 -2.74 14.72 4.48
CA THR A 208 -3.92 14.13 3.86
C THR A 208 -4.59 15.14 2.94
N GLY A 209 -5.01 14.68 1.78
CA GLY A 209 -5.80 15.48 0.85
C GLY A 209 -7.29 15.51 1.23
N PRO A 210 -8.17 15.89 0.28
CA PRO A 210 -9.61 15.78 0.42
C PRO A 210 -10.03 14.35 0.79
N ARG A 211 -11.13 14.22 1.52
CA ARG A 211 -11.73 12.93 1.86
C ARG A 211 -12.46 12.35 0.64
N ASN A 212 -11.74 11.61 -0.19
CA ASN A 212 -12.33 10.88 -1.31
C ASN A 212 -12.72 9.46 -0.89
N ILE A 213 -14.00 9.17 -0.97
CA ILE A 213 -14.55 7.82 -0.76
C ILE A 213 -15.32 7.43 -2.00
N SER A 214 -14.95 6.30 -2.56
CA SER A 214 -15.61 5.72 -3.72
C SER A 214 -16.42 4.52 -3.27
N MET A 215 -17.73 4.51 -3.51
CA MET A 215 -18.60 3.36 -3.25
C MET A 215 -18.95 2.70 -4.57
N VAL A 216 -18.64 1.44 -4.72
CA VAL A 216 -18.94 0.62 -5.91
C VAL A 216 -20.11 -0.31 -5.57
N ASP A 217 -21.27 0.01 -6.13
CA ASP A 217 -22.49 -0.79 -6.01
C ASP A 217 -22.59 -1.75 -7.21
N ASP A 218 -22.31 -3.02 -6.96
CA ASP A 218 -22.33 -4.11 -7.96
C ASP A 218 -23.73 -4.32 -8.53
N MET A 219 -24.76 -4.27 -7.67
CA MET A 219 -26.15 -4.46 -8.11
C MET A 219 -26.63 -3.38 -9.08
N LYS A 220 -26.05 -2.18 -9.01
CA LYS A 220 -26.37 -1.06 -9.90
C LYS A 220 -25.32 -0.82 -10.96
N HIS A 221 -24.20 -1.55 -10.93
CA HIS A 221 -23.02 -1.33 -11.78
C HIS A 221 -22.61 0.15 -11.82
N ARG A 222 -22.49 0.75 -10.62
CA ARG A 222 -22.20 2.17 -10.44
C ARG A 222 -21.15 2.39 -9.37
N MET A 223 -20.20 3.26 -9.65
CA MET A 223 -19.24 3.79 -8.70
C MET A 223 -19.62 5.25 -8.40
N THR A 224 -19.99 5.54 -7.17
CA THR A 224 -20.24 6.92 -6.70
C THR A 224 -19.03 7.40 -5.91
N VAL A 225 -18.47 8.52 -6.30
CA VAL A 225 -17.34 9.16 -5.63
C VAL A 225 -17.83 10.37 -4.86
N THR A 226 -17.49 10.44 -3.58
CA THR A 226 -17.69 11.62 -2.74
C THR A 226 -16.34 12.25 -2.40
N THR A 227 -16.30 13.58 -2.40
CA THR A 227 -15.15 14.39 -1.99
C THR A 227 -15.63 15.32 -0.88
N ASP A 228 -15.02 15.25 0.30
CA ASP A 228 -15.38 16.05 1.48
C ASP A 228 -16.87 16.03 1.81
N GLY A 229 -17.51 14.85 1.62
CA GLY A 229 -18.93 14.63 1.91
C GLY A 229 -19.89 15.02 0.77
N HIS A 230 -19.42 15.60 -0.32
CA HIS A 230 -20.22 15.97 -1.47
C HIS A 230 -20.04 14.98 -2.63
N ILE A 231 -21.10 14.66 -3.35
CA ILE A 231 -21.02 13.79 -4.54
C ILE A 231 -20.23 14.53 -5.62
N TYR A 232 -19.05 13.96 -5.96
CA TYR A 232 -18.25 14.41 -7.10
C TYR A 232 -18.82 13.88 -8.43
N GLY A 233 -19.32 12.66 -8.43
CA GLY A 233 -19.92 12.05 -9.61
C GLY A 233 -20.27 10.57 -9.39
N THR A 234 -21.07 10.06 -10.34
CA THR A 234 -21.44 8.64 -10.43
C THR A 234 -21.07 8.13 -11.81
N PHE A 235 -20.36 7.00 -11.85
CA PHE A 235 -19.73 6.45 -13.03
C PHE A 235 -20.25 5.03 -13.29
N PRO A 236 -20.58 4.64 -14.53
CA PRO A 236 -20.88 3.26 -14.87
C PRO A 236 -19.60 2.42 -14.74
N VAL A 237 -19.75 1.19 -14.26
CA VAL A 237 -18.65 0.23 -14.10
C VAL A 237 -19.04 -1.16 -14.59
N SER A 238 -18.02 -1.98 -14.92
CA SER A 238 -18.15 -3.42 -15.08
C SER A 238 -17.09 -4.07 -14.15
N LEU A 239 -17.53 -4.98 -13.32
CA LEU A 239 -16.70 -5.66 -12.33
C LEU A 239 -16.25 -7.03 -12.80
N GLY A 240 -15.68 -7.81 -11.88
CA GLY A 240 -15.24 -9.18 -12.14
C GLY A 240 -16.38 -10.10 -12.54
N GLY A 241 -16.20 -10.83 -13.63
CA GLY A 241 -17.17 -11.81 -14.10
C GLY A 241 -17.30 -13.00 -13.13
N LYS A 242 -18.29 -13.87 -13.39
CA LYS A 242 -18.64 -15.00 -12.49
C LYS A 242 -17.46 -15.89 -12.09
N ALA A 243 -16.46 -16.07 -12.98
CA ALA A 243 -15.28 -16.89 -12.69
C ALA A 243 -14.23 -16.19 -11.82
N THR A 244 -14.20 -14.88 -11.85
CA THR A 244 -13.21 -14.02 -11.18
C THR A 244 -13.89 -12.79 -10.57
N PRO A 245 -14.84 -12.98 -9.64
CA PRO A 245 -15.62 -11.88 -9.10
C PRO A 245 -14.75 -10.94 -8.26
N THR A 246 -15.02 -9.64 -8.34
CA THR A 246 -14.33 -8.61 -7.55
C THR A 246 -14.51 -8.88 -6.05
N MET A 247 -13.43 -8.88 -5.29
CA MET A 247 -13.48 -9.06 -3.83
C MET A 247 -14.33 -7.96 -3.17
N ARG A 248 -15.14 -8.38 -2.19
CA ARG A 248 -15.97 -7.49 -1.36
C ARG A 248 -15.15 -6.95 -0.20
N GLY A 249 -15.35 -5.67 0.14
CA GLY A 249 -14.72 -5.04 1.30
C GLY A 249 -14.18 -3.65 1.01
N ILE A 250 -13.41 -3.12 1.94
CA ILE A 250 -12.81 -1.79 1.90
C ILE A 250 -11.37 -1.90 1.37
N LYS A 251 -11.11 -1.27 0.26
CA LYS A 251 -9.79 -1.23 -0.39
C LYS A 251 -9.23 0.18 -0.35
N VAL A 252 -7.92 0.26 -0.42
CA VAL A 252 -7.19 1.54 -0.50
C VAL A 252 -6.37 1.55 -1.77
N ILE A 253 -6.35 2.66 -2.49
CA ILE A 253 -5.49 2.81 -3.67
C ILE A 253 -4.03 2.73 -3.23
N MET A 254 -3.31 1.71 -3.72
CA MET A 254 -1.95 1.39 -3.30
C MET A 254 -0.90 2.07 -4.19
N GLU A 255 -1.16 2.11 -5.48
CA GLU A 255 -0.27 2.70 -6.49
C GLU A 255 -1.06 3.14 -7.72
N LYS A 256 -0.46 4.00 -8.52
CA LYS A 256 -1.07 4.54 -9.74
C LYS A 256 -0.13 4.41 -10.92
N GLY A 257 -0.65 3.97 -12.06
CA GLY A 257 0.09 3.83 -13.32
C GLY A 257 -0.59 4.55 -14.48
N GLN A 258 0.18 5.34 -15.23
CA GLN A 258 -0.34 6.01 -16.43
C GLN A 258 -0.68 5.01 -17.52
N SER A 259 0.16 3.99 -17.68
CA SER A 259 -0.01 2.88 -18.61
C SER A 259 0.88 1.72 -18.13
N ILE A 260 0.30 0.54 -17.95
CA ILE A 260 1.01 -0.65 -17.49
C ILE A 260 0.64 -1.86 -18.33
N CYS A 261 1.42 -2.94 -18.21
CA CYS A 261 1.01 -4.27 -18.62
C CYS A 261 0.37 -5.01 -17.44
N MET A 262 -0.74 -5.67 -17.70
CA MET A 262 -1.43 -6.55 -16.74
C MET A 262 -1.42 -7.97 -17.29
N SER A 263 -0.96 -8.94 -16.51
CA SER A 263 -0.94 -10.34 -16.90
C SER A 263 -1.50 -11.21 -15.80
N GLY A 264 -2.13 -12.30 -16.21
CA GLY A 264 -2.70 -13.30 -15.32
C GLY A 264 -3.05 -14.57 -16.07
N PRO A 265 -3.67 -15.58 -15.42
CA PRO A 265 -4.09 -16.79 -16.10
C PRO A 265 -5.02 -16.48 -17.29
N GLY A 266 -4.50 -16.75 -18.51
CA GLY A 266 -5.29 -16.59 -19.74
C GLY A 266 -5.32 -15.20 -20.35
N TYR A 267 -4.60 -14.22 -19.81
CA TYR A 267 -4.48 -12.88 -20.40
C TYR A 267 -3.11 -12.25 -20.21
N ASP A 268 -2.70 -11.43 -21.16
CA ASP A 268 -1.52 -10.56 -21.13
C ASP A 268 -1.86 -9.29 -21.93
N GLU A 269 -2.21 -8.22 -21.21
CA GLU A 269 -2.72 -6.98 -21.79
C GLU A 269 -1.80 -5.83 -21.42
N CYS A 270 -1.17 -5.21 -22.45
CA CYS A 270 -0.33 -4.03 -22.29
C CYS A 270 -1.05 -2.77 -22.74
N GLY A 271 -0.57 -1.62 -22.23
CA GLY A 271 -1.18 -0.33 -22.56
C GLY A 271 -2.46 -0.04 -21.76
N VAL A 272 -2.71 -0.79 -20.69
CA VAL A 272 -3.84 -0.52 -19.78
C VAL A 272 -3.60 0.82 -19.07
N ARG A 273 -4.49 1.78 -19.28
CA ARG A 273 -4.28 3.18 -18.88
C ARG A 273 -5.05 3.56 -17.63
N TYR A 274 -4.52 4.59 -16.95
CA TYR A 274 -5.14 5.21 -15.77
C TYR A 274 -5.42 4.21 -14.66
N THR A 275 -4.44 3.35 -14.40
CA THR A 275 -4.56 2.26 -13.43
C THR A 275 -4.35 2.74 -12.01
N GLN A 276 -5.17 2.24 -11.09
CA GLN A 276 -5.10 2.50 -9.67
C GLN A 276 -5.26 1.14 -8.97
N ARG A 277 -4.16 0.63 -8.43
CA ARG A 277 -4.10 -0.70 -7.81
C ARG A 277 -4.81 -0.70 -6.47
N LEU A 278 -5.58 -1.74 -6.19
CA LEU A 278 -6.38 -1.90 -4.99
C LEU A 278 -5.94 -3.06 -4.11
N THR A 279 -5.37 -4.12 -4.71
CA THR A 279 -4.96 -5.32 -3.97
C THR A 279 -3.63 -5.86 -4.48
N TYR A 280 -2.93 -6.60 -3.63
CA TYR A 280 -1.72 -7.32 -4.03
C TYR A 280 -2.01 -8.41 -5.09
N ALA A 281 -3.24 -8.97 -5.07
CA ALA A 281 -3.68 -9.96 -6.06
C ALA A 281 -3.94 -9.37 -7.46
N GLY A 282 -3.94 -8.04 -7.60
CA GLY A 282 -4.02 -7.40 -8.92
C GLY A 282 -5.40 -6.91 -9.31
N GLU A 283 -6.25 -6.54 -8.36
CA GLU A 283 -7.45 -5.77 -8.69
C GLU A 283 -7.12 -4.28 -8.82
N TYR A 284 -7.69 -3.63 -9.83
CA TYR A 284 -7.45 -2.22 -10.17
C TYR A 284 -8.75 -1.51 -10.54
N LEU A 285 -8.76 -0.18 -10.39
CA LEU A 285 -9.57 0.70 -11.23
C LEU A 285 -8.75 1.01 -12.48
N HIS A 286 -9.33 0.92 -13.68
CA HIS A 286 -8.61 1.25 -14.91
C HIS A 286 -9.52 1.56 -16.08
N SER A 287 -8.98 2.18 -17.13
CA SER A 287 -9.64 2.38 -18.40
C SER A 287 -9.78 1.05 -19.16
N ALA A 288 -10.97 0.74 -19.64
CA ALA A 288 -11.23 -0.47 -20.42
C ALA A 288 -11.95 -0.14 -21.75
N PRO A 289 -11.25 0.43 -22.76
CA PRO A 289 -11.85 0.80 -24.03
C PRO A 289 -12.40 -0.41 -24.80
N TRP A 290 -11.90 -1.61 -24.53
CA TRP A 290 -12.39 -2.88 -25.11
C TRP A 290 -13.68 -3.37 -24.47
N ASN A 291 -14.09 -2.82 -23.31
CA ASN A 291 -15.22 -3.30 -22.51
C ASN A 291 -16.38 -2.28 -22.42
N VAL A 292 -16.41 -1.26 -23.28
CA VAL A 292 -17.38 -0.16 -23.23
C VAL A 292 -18.82 -0.66 -23.23
N SER A 293 -19.15 -1.66 -24.07
CA SER A 293 -20.50 -2.21 -24.13
C SER A 293 -20.95 -2.79 -22.78
N ASN A 294 -20.13 -3.62 -22.12
CA ASN A 294 -20.48 -4.21 -20.84
C ASN A 294 -20.56 -3.16 -19.71
N ILE A 295 -19.69 -2.15 -19.73
CA ILE A 295 -19.75 -1.04 -18.77
C ILE A 295 -21.08 -0.29 -18.90
N VAL A 296 -21.52 0.02 -20.12
CA VAL A 296 -22.75 0.79 -20.34
C VAL A 296 -24.00 -0.01 -20.01
N HIS A 297 -23.99 -1.31 -20.29
CA HIS A 297 -25.15 -2.18 -20.07
C HIS A 297 -25.16 -2.87 -18.68
N GLY A 298 -24.16 -2.61 -17.83
CA GLY A 298 -24.08 -3.19 -16.47
C GLY A 298 -23.87 -4.70 -16.52
N VAL A 299 -22.84 -5.16 -17.24
CA VAL A 299 -22.46 -6.57 -17.34
C VAL A 299 -21.06 -6.75 -16.79
N ASP A 300 -20.89 -7.63 -15.79
CA ASP A 300 -19.60 -7.96 -15.21
C ASP A 300 -18.84 -8.95 -16.09
N SER A 301 -17.60 -8.60 -16.43
CA SER A 301 -16.83 -9.36 -17.41
C SER A 301 -15.30 -9.27 -17.23
N SER A 302 -14.81 -8.57 -16.20
CA SER A 302 -13.37 -8.46 -15.94
C SER A 302 -12.80 -9.65 -15.18
N ASN A 303 -11.48 -9.68 -15.02
CA ASN A 303 -10.78 -10.64 -14.15
C ASN A 303 -10.64 -10.11 -12.69
N GLY A 304 -11.67 -9.44 -12.17
CA GLY A 304 -11.70 -8.88 -10.81
C GLY A 304 -11.53 -7.36 -10.75
N CYS A 305 -11.01 -6.73 -11.80
CA CYS A 305 -10.83 -5.28 -11.86
C CYS A 305 -12.16 -4.53 -12.00
N THR A 306 -12.17 -3.26 -11.61
CA THR A 306 -13.25 -2.31 -11.90
C THR A 306 -12.92 -1.60 -13.19
N ASN A 307 -13.61 -1.99 -14.25
CA ASN A 307 -13.50 -1.40 -15.59
C ASN A 307 -14.31 -0.10 -15.68
N LEU A 308 -13.66 0.94 -16.16
CA LEU A 308 -14.23 2.29 -16.35
C LEU A 308 -14.20 2.70 -17.82
N LEU A 309 -15.13 3.55 -18.22
CA LEU A 309 -15.04 4.23 -19.52
C LEU A 309 -13.74 5.06 -19.58
N PRO A 310 -13.09 5.19 -20.73
CA PRO A 310 -11.79 5.87 -20.84
C PRO A 310 -11.77 7.30 -20.31
N ALA A 311 -12.82 8.07 -20.53
CA ALA A 311 -12.93 9.43 -20.03
C ALA A 311 -13.07 9.47 -18.50
N ASP A 312 -13.87 8.56 -17.93
CA ASP A 312 -14.12 8.44 -16.51
C ASP A 312 -12.88 7.96 -15.77
N ALA A 313 -12.19 6.93 -16.29
CA ALA A 313 -10.92 6.45 -15.74
C ALA A 313 -9.88 7.58 -15.69
N ARG A 314 -9.75 8.38 -16.76
CA ARG A 314 -8.84 9.53 -16.80
C ARG A 314 -9.21 10.60 -15.77
N ARG A 315 -10.52 10.87 -15.60
CA ARG A 315 -11.04 11.85 -14.64
C ARG A 315 -10.75 11.41 -13.21
N LEU A 316 -11.05 10.14 -12.88
CA LEU A 316 -10.82 9.55 -11.57
C LEU A 316 -9.32 9.38 -11.26
N TYR A 317 -8.51 9.04 -12.25
CA TYR A 317 -7.06 8.99 -12.10
C TYR A 317 -6.44 10.34 -11.70
N ARG A 318 -7.02 11.45 -12.13
CA ARG A 318 -6.56 12.81 -11.75
C ARG A 318 -7.05 13.22 -10.38
N LEU A 319 -8.26 12.80 -10.00
CA LEU A 319 -8.89 13.14 -8.73
C LEU A 319 -8.30 12.34 -7.57
N LEU A 320 -8.35 11.01 -7.72
CA LEU A 320 -8.00 10.09 -6.66
C LEU A 320 -6.48 9.94 -6.52
N ARG A 321 -6.02 9.68 -5.30
CA ARG A 321 -4.61 9.53 -4.94
C ARG A 321 -4.35 8.21 -4.22
N VAL A 322 -3.09 7.85 -4.05
CA VAL A 322 -2.68 6.75 -3.17
C VAL A 322 -3.21 7.05 -1.76
N GLY A 323 -3.84 6.07 -1.14
CA GLY A 323 -4.48 6.23 0.16
C GLY A 323 -5.98 6.57 0.12
N ASP A 324 -6.57 6.90 -1.05
CA ASP A 324 -8.02 7.08 -1.17
C ASP A 324 -8.74 5.73 -1.08
N VAL A 325 -9.97 5.76 -0.55
CA VAL A 325 -10.74 4.57 -0.20
C VAL A 325 -11.71 4.19 -1.30
N VAL A 326 -11.81 2.88 -1.56
CA VAL A 326 -12.78 2.30 -2.49
C VAL A 326 -13.52 1.15 -1.79
N GLU A 327 -14.82 1.31 -1.57
CA GLU A 327 -15.68 0.40 -0.85
C GLU A 327 -16.50 -0.46 -1.82
N TYR A 328 -16.51 -1.78 -1.60
CA TYR A 328 -17.27 -2.77 -2.37
C TYR A 328 -18.22 -3.51 -1.42
N PRO A 329 -19.40 -2.95 -1.09
CA PRO A 329 -20.26 -3.51 -0.05
C PRO A 329 -21.00 -4.79 -0.46
N ASN A 330 -21.24 -5.01 -1.75
CA ASN A 330 -22.20 -6.00 -2.23
C ASN A 330 -21.74 -6.82 -3.45
N THR A 331 -20.42 -6.86 -3.75
CA THR A 331 -19.91 -7.73 -4.80
C THR A 331 -20.07 -9.20 -4.43
N SER A 332 -20.20 -10.06 -5.45
CA SER A 332 -20.36 -11.51 -5.28
C SER A 332 -19.06 -12.22 -4.90
N GLY A 333 -17.91 -11.53 -4.98
CA GLY A 333 -16.60 -12.10 -4.66
C GLY A 333 -16.39 -12.39 -3.18
N PRO A 334 -15.28 -13.07 -2.84
CA PRO A 334 -14.92 -13.34 -1.46
C PRO A 334 -14.68 -12.03 -0.70
N ALA A 335 -14.84 -12.08 0.63
CA ALA A 335 -14.46 -10.95 1.47
C ALA A 335 -12.96 -10.68 1.39
N MET A 336 -12.58 -9.41 1.40
CA MET A 336 -11.19 -8.99 1.50
C MET A 336 -10.55 -9.59 2.74
N GLN A 337 -9.39 -10.23 2.57
CA GLN A 337 -8.65 -10.81 3.68
C GLN A 337 -7.60 -9.80 4.18
N ALA A 338 -7.23 -9.88 5.47
CA ALA A 338 -6.10 -9.13 5.98
C ALA A 338 -4.83 -9.50 5.20
N GLY A 339 -4.01 -8.50 4.88
CA GLY A 339 -2.82 -8.66 4.05
C GLY A 339 -3.07 -8.70 2.54
N ALA A 340 -4.30 -8.48 2.09
CA ALA A 340 -4.60 -8.42 0.66
C ALA A 340 -4.32 -7.04 0.03
N GLY A 341 -4.10 -6.00 0.84
CA GLY A 341 -3.84 -4.63 0.39
C GLY A 341 -3.46 -3.70 1.53
N TYR A 342 -3.58 -2.39 1.34
CA TYR A 342 -3.25 -1.42 2.38
C TYR A 342 -4.41 -1.22 3.36
N GLY A 343 -4.06 -1.09 4.65
CA GLY A 343 -4.92 -0.58 5.71
C GLY A 343 -5.91 -1.56 6.32
N ASP A 344 -6.28 -2.65 5.62
CA ASP A 344 -7.17 -3.72 6.13
C ASP A 344 -8.36 -3.19 6.95
N TRP A 345 -9.09 -2.24 6.37
CA TRP A 345 -10.14 -1.49 7.06
C TRP A 345 -11.36 -2.33 7.44
N ASP A 346 -11.48 -3.54 6.87
CA ASP A 346 -12.51 -4.54 7.22
C ASP A 346 -12.16 -5.30 8.50
N VAL A 347 -10.91 -5.25 8.97
CA VAL A 347 -10.51 -5.90 10.22
C VAL A 347 -11.11 -5.15 11.41
N PRO A 348 -11.90 -5.82 12.28
CA PRO A 348 -12.47 -5.19 13.47
C PRO A 348 -11.38 -4.55 14.35
N TRP A 349 -11.65 -3.37 14.90
CA TRP A 349 -10.66 -2.62 15.67
C TRP A 349 -10.10 -3.38 16.87
N SER A 350 -10.91 -4.23 17.53
CA SER A 350 -10.46 -5.10 18.62
C SER A 350 -9.40 -6.10 18.15
N THR A 351 -9.61 -6.72 16.99
CA THR A 351 -8.66 -7.63 16.33
C THR A 351 -7.43 -6.88 15.86
N TRP A 352 -7.61 -5.70 15.24
CA TRP A 352 -6.50 -4.83 14.82
C TRP A 352 -5.54 -4.54 15.96
N ARG A 353 -6.07 -4.10 17.10
CA ARG A 353 -5.27 -3.79 18.29
C ARG A 353 -4.58 -4.99 18.93
N ALA A 354 -4.93 -6.21 18.56
CA ALA A 354 -4.22 -7.40 19.01
C ALA A 354 -2.90 -7.63 18.26
N GLY A 355 -2.72 -7.00 17.09
CA GLY A 355 -1.46 -6.96 16.35
C GLY A 355 -1.31 -8.00 15.24
N GLY A 356 -2.31 -8.84 14.96
CA GLY A 356 -2.23 -9.86 13.89
C GLY A 356 -1.15 -10.91 14.14
N LEU A 357 -0.22 -11.10 13.20
CA LEU A 357 0.87 -12.08 13.31
C LEU A 357 1.83 -11.80 14.47
N VAL A 358 1.91 -10.55 14.94
CA VAL A 358 2.87 -10.14 16.00
C VAL A 358 2.09 -9.42 17.10
N PRO A 359 1.96 -10.03 18.30
CA PRO A 359 1.16 -9.45 19.36
C PRO A 359 1.71 -8.11 19.84
N THR A 360 0.80 -7.17 20.09
CA THR A 360 1.09 -5.79 20.56
C THR A 360 0.73 -5.57 22.02
N ARG A 361 0.19 -6.58 22.69
CA ARG A 361 -0.24 -6.54 24.11
C ARG A 361 0.51 -7.54 24.97
#